data_4977b3c7ae8802c4970c931540294cbe
#
_entry.id   4977b3c7ae8802c4970c931540294cbe
#
_cell.length_a   1.000
_cell.length_b   1.000
_cell.length_c   1.000
_cell.angle_alpha   90.00
_cell.angle_beta   90.00
_cell.angle_gamma   90.00
#
_symmetry.space_group_name_H-M   'P 1'
#
loop_
_entity.id
_entity.type
_entity.pdbx_description
1 polymer ?
#
loop_
_entity_poly.entity_id
_entity_poly.type
_entity_poly.pdbx_seq_one_letter_code
_entity_poly.pdbx_strand_id
1 'polypeptide(L)'
;MGKVIIINGSPRAPRSNSKEYGEIFSSYYKGQADTFNITKKNHKEICSKIEDYTDILLVFPLYADGLPVTVLNFLKVLEENPPKNKPKVSVIINCGFIEPEQNNVCIDMVKLFCKQNTYEFNSVLSIGGGEAILGTPFKIFVKWKIKN
;
A
#
# COMPACT_ATOMS: atom_id res chain seq x y z
N MET A 1 -20.74 0.51 2.22
CA MET A 1 -19.37 1.00 2.04
C MET A 1 -18.39 0.01 2.65
N GLY A 2 -17.28 -0.25 1.99
CA GLY A 2 -16.30 -1.23 2.44
C GLY A 2 -15.49 -0.78 3.66
N LYS A 3 -14.73 -1.72 4.18
CA LYS A 3 -13.84 -1.50 5.32
C LYS A 3 -12.41 -1.80 4.85
N VAL A 4 -11.53 -0.80 4.90
CA VAL A 4 -10.16 -0.88 4.35
C VAL A 4 -9.13 -1.00 5.45
N ILE A 5 -8.22 -1.97 5.32
CA ILE A 5 -7.00 -2.01 6.09
C ILE A 5 -5.87 -1.39 5.27
N ILE A 6 -5.30 -0.30 5.76
CA ILE A 6 -4.16 0.38 5.14
C ILE A 6 -2.89 -0.17 5.77
N ILE A 7 -2.04 -0.79 4.96
CA ILE A 7 -0.81 -1.42 5.43
C ILE A 7 0.37 -0.61 4.89
N ASN A 8 1.04 0.12 5.77
CA ASN A 8 2.21 0.91 5.42
C ASN A 8 3.47 0.04 5.48
N GLY A 9 4.04 -0.20 4.32
CA GLY A 9 5.24 -1.02 4.15
C GLY A 9 6.54 -0.23 4.01
N SER A 10 6.55 1.07 4.33
CA SER A 10 7.77 1.85 4.26
C SER A 10 8.78 1.41 5.32
N PRO A 11 10.06 1.21 4.95
CA PRO A 11 11.13 0.95 5.94
C PRO A 11 11.33 2.10 6.92
N ARG A 12 10.83 3.30 6.60
CA ARG A 12 10.93 4.50 7.45
C ARG A 12 9.69 4.71 8.32
N ALA A 13 8.77 3.73 8.39
CA ALA A 13 7.60 3.86 9.25
C ALA A 13 8.00 4.13 10.70
N PRO A 14 7.24 4.95 11.46
CA PRO A 14 5.99 5.59 11.10
C PRO A 14 6.13 6.94 10.36
N ARG A 15 7.33 7.47 10.19
CA ARG A 15 7.57 8.75 9.50
C ARG A 15 8.01 8.49 8.07
N SER A 16 7.06 8.56 7.15
CA SER A 16 7.36 8.30 5.74
C SER A 16 6.37 9.02 4.82
N ASN A 17 6.77 9.20 3.58
CA ASN A 17 5.88 9.72 2.54
C ASN A 17 4.71 8.74 2.30
N SER A 18 4.96 7.45 2.37
CA SER A 18 3.92 6.44 2.23
C SER A 18 2.83 6.59 3.30
N LYS A 19 3.22 6.87 4.54
CA LYS A 19 2.25 7.16 5.61
C LYS A 19 1.38 8.36 5.24
N GLU A 20 1.98 9.43 4.73
CA GLU A 20 1.23 10.62 4.36
C GLU A 20 0.24 10.35 3.22
N TYR A 21 0.63 9.58 2.21
CA TYR A 21 -0.28 9.17 1.14
C TYR A 21 -1.43 8.30 1.68
N GLY A 22 -1.15 7.39 2.61
CA GLY A 22 -2.18 6.61 3.28
C GLY A 22 -3.16 7.47 4.08
N GLU A 23 -2.67 8.49 4.77
CA GLU A 23 -3.49 9.45 5.50
C GLU A 23 -4.38 10.28 4.58
N ILE A 24 -3.85 10.69 3.40
CA ILE A 24 -4.64 11.39 2.39
C ILE A 24 -5.78 10.50 1.91
N PHE A 25 -5.49 9.24 1.60
CA PHE A 25 -6.54 8.28 1.23
C PHE A 25 -7.60 8.17 2.33
N SER A 26 -7.16 7.94 3.57
CA SER A 26 -8.07 7.79 4.71
C SER A 26 -8.98 8.99 4.90
N SER A 27 -8.46 10.21 4.64
CA SER A 27 -9.24 11.44 4.79
C SER A 27 -10.38 11.57 3.78
N TYR A 28 -10.29 10.92 2.63
CA TYR A 28 -11.31 10.95 1.59
C TYR A 28 -12.19 9.69 1.53
N TYR A 29 -11.76 8.61 2.18
CA TYR A 29 -12.54 7.38 2.17
C TYR A 29 -13.77 7.51 3.08
N LYS A 30 -14.95 7.22 2.53
CA LYS A 30 -16.22 7.38 3.25
C LYS A 30 -16.54 6.23 4.19
N GLY A 31 -15.92 5.07 4.02
CA GLY A 31 -16.08 3.93 4.90
C GLY A 31 -15.08 3.95 6.05
N GLN A 32 -14.93 2.81 6.73
CA GLN A 32 -13.91 2.65 7.77
C GLN A 32 -12.55 2.35 7.15
N ALA A 33 -11.51 3.06 7.58
CA ALA A 33 -10.13 2.82 7.16
C ALA A 33 -9.22 2.85 8.38
N ASP A 34 -8.48 1.78 8.61
CA ASP A 34 -7.54 1.65 9.72
C ASP A 34 -6.13 1.42 9.18
N THR A 35 -5.14 2.06 9.78
CA THR A 35 -3.76 2.01 9.34
C THR A 35 -2.88 1.20 10.28
N PHE A 36 -2.07 0.32 9.70
CA PHE A 36 -1.05 -0.46 10.41
C PHE A 36 0.29 -0.28 9.73
N ASN A 37 1.35 -0.05 10.51
CA ASN A 37 2.71 0.02 10.02
C ASN A 37 3.37 -1.35 10.18
N ILE A 38 3.94 -1.87 9.09
CA ILE A 38 4.67 -3.14 9.16
C ILE A 38 5.93 -2.97 10.01
N THR A 39 6.10 -3.87 10.99
CA THR A 39 7.34 -3.98 11.78
C THR A 39 7.87 -5.40 11.67
N LYS A 40 9.06 -5.65 12.19
CA LYS A 40 9.65 -6.99 12.20
C LYS A 40 8.85 -8.00 13.04
N LYS A 41 7.96 -7.54 13.92
CA LYS A 41 7.29 -8.37 14.92
C LYS A 41 5.77 -8.50 14.72
N ASN A 42 5.16 -7.69 13.86
CA ASN A 42 3.69 -7.61 13.80
C ASN A 42 3.06 -8.25 12.55
N HIS A 43 3.80 -9.00 11.76
CA HIS A 43 3.28 -9.58 10.52
C HIS A 43 2.05 -10.47 10.78
N LYS A 44 2.16 -11.41 11.72
CA LYS A 44 1.04 -12.33 12.04
C LYS A 44 -0.15 -11.60 12.65
N GLU A 45 0.12 -10.57 13.46
CA GLU A 45 -0.93 -9.73 14.03
C GLU A 45 -1.75 -9.04 12.94
N ILE A 46 -1.05 -8.40 11.96
CA ILE A 46 -1.73 -7.77 10.84
C ILE A 46 -2.52 -8.79 10.02
N CYS A 47 -1.90 -9.94 9.71
CA CYS A 47 -2.58 -11.01 8.96
C CYS A 47 -3.86 -11.47 9.64
N SER A 48 -3.85 -11.60 10.97
CA SER A 48 -5.03 -12.01 11.73
C SER A 48 -6.17 -10.99 11.68
N LYS A 49 -5.86 -9.72 11.45
CA LYS A 49 -6.85 -8.64 11.37
C LYS A 49 -7.47 -8.47 9.99
N ILE A 50 -6.81 -8.96 8.94
CA ILE A 50 -7.25 -8.76 7.55
C ILE A 50 -8.66 -9.33 7.32
N GLU A 51 -9.04 -10.40 8.00
CA GLU A 51 -10.38 -11.01 7.86
C GLU A 51 -11.53 -10.06 8.19
N ASP A 52 -11.27 -9.01 8.97
CA ASP A 52 -12.28 -8.03 9.36
C ASP A 52 -12.50 -6.95 8.28
N TYR A 53 -11.78 -7.00 7.17
CA TYR A 53 -11.77 -5.97 6.14
C TYR A 53 -12.22 -6.52 4.79
N THR A 54 -12.77 -5.62 3.97
CA THR A 54 -13.18 -5.95 2.59
C THR A 54 -12.07 -5.65 1.57
N ASP A 55 -11.16 -4.75 1.93
CA ASP A 55 -10.12 -4.26 1.04
C ASP A 55 -8.80 -4.09 1.78
N ILE A 56 -7.71 -4.44 1.10
CA ILE A 56 -6.34 -4.19 1.55
C ILE A 56 -5.76 -3.08 0.68
N LEU A 57 -5.25 -2.03 1.30
CA LEU A 57 -4.47 -0.99 0.63
C LEU A 57 -3.02 -1.07 1.10
N LEU A 58 -2.13 -1.53 0.22
CA LEU A 58 -0.69 -1.51 0.47
C LEU A 58 -0.14 -0.15 0.06
N VAL A 59 0.58 0.49 0.96
CA VAL A 59 1.22 1.79 0.68
C VAL A 59 2.71 1.66 0.99
N PHE A 60 3.56 1.87 -0.01
CA PHE A 60 5.00 1.70 0.15
C PHE A 60 5.79 2.46 -0.92
N PRO A 61 7.07 2.77 -0.67
CA PRO A 61 7.93 3.36 -1.67
C PRO A 61 8.62 2.29 -2.53
N LEU A 62 9.03 2.68 -3.73
CA LEU A 62 10.03 1.92 -4.48
C LEU A 62 11.35 1.98 -3.71
N TYR A 63 11.98 0.84 -3.48
CA TYR A 63 13.21 0.75 -2.72
C TYR A 63 14.21 -0.15 -3.44
N ALA A 64 15.38 0.42 -3.80
CA ALA A 64 16.42 -0.31 -4.55
C ALA A 64 15.84 -1.05 -5.78
N ASP A 65 15.02 -0.35 -6.56
CA ASP A 65 14.36 -0.85 -7.77
C ASP A 65 13.42 -2.05 -7.56
N GLY A 66 12.96 -2.26 -6.34
CA GLY A 66 12.05 -3.36 -6.02
C GLY A 66 11.16 -3.09 -4.83
N LEU A 67 10.45 -4.12 -4.38
CA LEU A 67 9.65 -4.04 -3.16
C LEU A 67 10.56 -3.88 -1.94
N PRO A 68 10.18 -3.04 -0.97
CA PRO A 68 10.87 -3.02 0.32
C PRO A 68 10.88 -4.41 0.97
N VAL A 69 11.96 -4.75 1.65
CA VAL A 69 12.07 -6.03 2.37
C VAL A 69 10.94 -6.21 3.37
N THR A 70 10.49 -5.13 4.00
CA THR A 70 9.34 -5.15 4.92
C THR A 70 8.08 -5.67 4.23
N VAL A 71 7.82 -5.23 2.99
CA VAL A 71 6.66 -5.68 2.21
C VAL A 71 6.84 -7.13 1.77
N LEU A 72 8.02 -7.50 1.26
CA LEU A 72 8.32 -8.88 0.85
C LEU A 72 8.11 -9.86 1.98
N ASN A 73 8.66 -9.57 3.16
CA ASN A 73 8.53 -10.44 4.32
C ASN A 73 7.08 -10.52 4.79
N PHE A 74 6.36 -9.41 4.77
CA PHE A 74 4.95 -9.41 5.10
C PHE A 74 4.13 -10.28 4.15
N LEU A 75 4.35 -10.15 2.82
CA LEU A 75 3.64 -10.96 1.83
C LEU A 75 3.91 -12.46 2.00
N LYS A 76 5.15 -12.86 2.38
CA LYS A 76 5.47 -14.24 2.69
C LYS A 76 4.66 -14.76 3.88
N VAL A 77 4.56 -13.97 4.94
CA VAL A 77 3.78 -14.36 6.12
C VAL A 77 2.29 -14.42 5.79
N LEU A 78 1.80 -13.49 4.97
CA LEU A 78 0.41 -13.49 4.50
C LEU A 78 0.08 -14.73 3.65
N GLU A 79 1.03 -15.17 2.83
CA GLU A 79 0.87 -16.40 2.03
C GLU A 79 0.71 -17.63 2.93
N GLU A 80 1.45 -17.68 4.03
CA GLU A 80 1.38 -18.77 5.01
C GLU A 80 0.16 -18.67 5.94
N ASN A 81 -0.38 -17.48 6.11
CA ASN A 81 -1.51 -17.20 7.01
C ASN A 81 -2.62 -16.43 6.27
N PRO A 82 -3.24 -17.04 5.24
CA PRO A 82 -4.20 -16.33 4.42
C PRO A 82 -5.52 -16.07 5.16
N PRO A 83 -6.15 -14.91 4.92
CA PRO A 83 -7.49 -14.65 5.44
C PRO A 83 -8.51 -15.49 4.67
N LYS A 84 -9.61 -15.86 5.32
CA LYS A 84 -10.67 -16.66 4.71
C LYS A 84 -11.41 -15.92 3.60
N ASN A 85 -11.60 -14.60 3.78
CA ASN A 85 -12.43 -13.79 2.88
C ASN A 85 -11.70 -13.24 1.65
N LYS A 86 -10.36 -13.29 1.62
CA LYS A 86 -9.56 -12.78 0.49
C LYS A 86 -9.96 -11.37 0.04
N PRO A 87 -9.72 -10.32 0.84
CA PRO A 87 -10.05 -8.95 0.45
C PRO A 87 -9.41 -8.53 -0.86
N LYS A 88 -10.01 -7.55 -1.55
CA LYS A 88 -9.42 -6.96 -2.75
C LYS A 88 -8.15 -6.20 -2.39
N VAL A 89 -7.15 -6.25 -3.27
CA VAL A 89 -5.85 -5.60 -3.03
C VAL A 89 -5.70 -4.40 -3.95
N SER A 90 -5.38 -3.27 -3.36
CA SER A 90 -5.00 -2.03 -4.07
C SER A 90 -3.66 -1.54 -3.56
N VAL A 91 -2.98 -0.74 -4.36
CA VAL A 91 -1.62 -0.26 -4.07
C VAL A 91 -1.50 1.23 -4.29
N ILE A 92 -0.87 1.92 -3.35
CA ILE A 92 -0.30 3.25 -3.57
C ILE A 92 1.22 3.09 -3.46
N ILE A 93 1.92 3.35 -4.56
CA ILE A 93 3.37 3.25 -4.61
C ILE A 93 3.97 4.59 -5.04
N ASN A 94 5.04 5.02 -4.39
CA ASN A 94 5.75 6.24 -4.73
C ASN A 94 7.25 5.99 -4.92
N CYS A 95 7.89 6.83 -5.72
CA CYS A 95 9.34 6.79 -5.92
C CYS A 95 9.90 8.21 -5.96
N GLY A 96 11.23 8.32 -5.80
CA GLY A 96 11.94 9.60 -5.91
C GLY A 96 12.16 10.06 -7.34
N PHE A 97 12.01 9.17 -8.32
CA PHE A 97 12.13 9.50 -9.74
C PHE A 97 10.89 10.25 -10.22
N ILE A 98 11.07 11.13 -11.21
CA ILE A 98 9.95 11.87 -11.80
C ILE A 98 9.01 10.92 -12.54
N GLU A 99 9.56 9.92 -13.23
CA GLU A 99 8.81 8.96 -14.03
C GLU A 99 8.19 7.89 -13.13
N PRO A 100 6.85 7.83 -13.03
CA PRO A 100 6.19 6.81 -12.21
C PRO A 100 6.35 5.39 -12.75
N GLU A 101 6.77 5.23 -14.00
CA GLU A 101 7.03 3.92 -14.63
C GLU A 101 8.11 3.11 -13.91
N GLN A 102 8.98 3.79 -13.14
CA GLN A 102 9.96 3.12 -12.28
C GLN A 102 9.29 2.20 -11.24
N ASN A 103 8.03 2.45 -10.93
CA ASN A 103 7.26 1.65 -9.98
C ASN A 103 6.71 0.34 -10.58
N ASN A 104 6.77 0.16 -11.90
CA ASN A 104 6.07 -0.94 -12.58
C ASN A 104 6.53 -2.32 -12.12
N VAL A 105 7.82 -2.50 -11.83
CA VAL A 105 8.34 -3.78 -11.31
C VAL A 105 7.64 -4.19 -10.01
N CYS A 106 7.49 -3.24 -9.09
CA CYS A 106 6.82 -3.51 -7.82
C CYS A 106 5.34 -3.82 -8.00
N ILE A 107 4.68 -3.08 -8.90
CA ILE A 107 3.26 -3.30 -9.22
C ILE A 107 3.08 -4.71 -9.78
N ASP A 108 3.94 -5.12 -10.70
CA ASP A 108 3.90 -6.46 -11.30
C ASP A 108 4.13 -7.56 -10.26
N MET A 109 5.04 -7.34 -9.30
CA MET A 109 5.28 -8.27 -8.21
C MET A 109 4.05 -8.45 -7.32
N VAL A 110 3.34 -7.36 -6.99
CA VAL A 110 2.11 -7.44 -6.20
C VAL A 110 1.00 -8.12 -6.99
N LYS A 111 0.87 -7.81 -8.29
CA LYS A 111 -0.10 -8.50 -9.16
C LYS A 111 0.15 -9.99 -9.22
N LEU A 112 1.40 -10.40 -9.34
CA LEU A 112 1.78 -11.81 -9.36
C LEU A 112 1.42 -12.50 -8.04
N PHE A 113 1.72 -11.86 -6.90
CA PHE A 113 1.33 -12.35 -5.59
C PHE A 113 -0.18 -12.56 -5.51
N CYS A 114 -0.96 -11.58 -5.96
CA CYS A 114 -2.43 -11.67 -5.96
C CYS A 114 -2.92 -12.83 -6.81
N LYS A 115 -2.34 -13.01 -8.00
CA LYS A 115 -2.70 -14.11 -8.90
C LYS A 115 -2.39 -15.48 -8.29
N GLN A 116 -1.20 -15.63 -7.70
CA GLN A 116 -0.76 -16.90 -7.11
C GLN A 116 -1.54 -17.25 -5.85
N ASN A 117 -2.03 -16.26 -5.11
CA ASN A 117 -2.71 -16.45 -3.84
C ASN A 117 -4.22 -16.17 -3.90
N THR A 118 -4.78 -16.04 -5.10
CA THR A 118 -6.22 -15.86 -5.35
C THR A 118 -6.84 -14.61 -4.76
N TYR A 119 -6.08 -13.51 -4.70
CA TYR A 119 -6.62 -12.19 -4.41
C TYR A 119 -7.02 -11.47 -5.69
N GLU A 120 -8.11 -10.71 -5.65
CA GLU A 120 -8.45 -9.78 -6.72
C GLU A 120 -7.59 -8.53 -6.60
N PHE A 121 -6.82 -8.20 -7.66
CA PHE A 121 -6.09 -6.94 -7.75
C PHE A 121 -7.05 -5.87 -8.27
N ASN A 122 -7.32 -4.86 -7.45
CA ASN A 122 -8.37 -3.88 -7.76
C ASN A 122 -7.82 -2.63 -8.46
N SER A 123 -6.94 -1.88 -7.80
CA SER A 123 -6.46 -0.61 -8.37
C SER A 123 -5.06 -0.26 -7.89
N VAL A 124 -4.43 0.65 -8.62
CA VAL A 124 -3.09 1.14 -8.29
C VAL A 124 -3.01 2.64 -8.54
N LEU A 125 -2.36 3.35 -7.62
CA LEU A 125 -1.91 4.72 -7.81
C LEU A 125 -0.39 4.72 -7.77
N SER A 126 0.22 5.01 -8.91
CA SER A 126 1.68 5.08 -9.05
C SER A 126 2.11 6.54 -9.12
N ILE A 127 3.00 6.95 -8.21
CA ILE A 127 3.40 8.34 -8.03
C ILE A 127 4.90 8.47 -8.27
N GLY A 128 5.30 9.26 -9.26
CA GLY A 128 6.67 9.69 -9.47
C GLY A 128 6.91 11.02 -8.73
N GLY A 129 8.16 11.27 -8.33
CA GLY A 129 8.52 12.48 -7.59
C GLY A 129 7.80 12.63 -6.25
N GLY A 130 7.47 11.52 -5.60
CA GLY A 130 6.57 11.48 -4.45
C GLY A 130 6.97 12.38 -3.29
N GLU A 131 8.26 12.49 -3.00
CA GLU A 131 8.76 13.36 -1.92
C GLU A 131 8.60 14.84 -2.28
N ALA A 132 8.97 15.22 -3.51
CA ALA A 132 8.83 16.58 -4.00
C ALA A 132 7.37 17.02 -4.06
N ILE A 133 6.46 16.14 -4.50
CA ILE A 133 5.02 16.42 -4.59
C ILE A 133 4.44 16.78 -3.23
N LEU A 134 4.78 16.02 -2.18
CA LEU A 134 4.25 16.27 -0.84
C LEU A 134 4.73 17.61 -0.26
N GLY A 135 5.90 18.09 -0.67
CA GLY A 135 6.45 19.37 -0.25
C GLY A 135 6.01 20.58 -1.09
N THR A 136 5.11 20.41 -2.07
CA THR A 136 4.73 21.43 -3.03
C THR A 136 3.21 21.58 -3.16
N PRO A 137 2.72 22.64 -3.88
CA PRO A 137 1.29 22.76 -4.23
C PRO A 137 0.73 21.59 -5.03
N PHE A 138 1.56 20.81 -5.70
CA PHE A 138 1.16 19.61 -6.42
C PHE A 138 0.54 18.53 -5.51
N LYS A 139 0.70 18.64 -4.20
CA LYS A 139 0.00 17.82 -3.22
C LYS A 139 -1.52 17.81 -3.43
N ILE A 140 -2.07 18.94 -3.90
CA ILE A 140 -3.51 19.05 -4.22
C ILE A 140 -3.89 18.10 -5.37
N PHE A 141 -3.03 17.97 -6.38
CA PHE A 141 -3.25 17.05 -7.50
C PHE A 141 -3.29 15.58 -7.01
N VAL A 142 -2.38 15.21 -6.12
CA VAL A 142 -2.36 13.86 -5.52
C VAL A 142 -3.64 13.62 -4.73
N LYS A 143 -4.07 14.58 -3.94
CA LYS A 143 -5.34 14.50 -3.21
C LYS A 143 -6.51 14.29 -4.15
N TRP A 144 -6.54 15.01 -5.26
CA TRP A 144 -7.57 14.84 -6.26
C TRP A 144 -7.56 13.44 -6.88
N LYS A 145 -6.37 12.91 -7.22
CA LYS A 145 -6.22 11.57 -7.78
C LYS A 145 -6.67 10.48 -6.81
N ILE A 146 -6.35 10.62 -5.54
CA ILE A 146 -6.77 9.66 -4.52
C ILE A 146 -8.29 9.71 -4.31
N LYS A 147 -8.87 10.91 -4.36
CA LYS A 147 -10.31 11.10 -4.19
C LYS A 147 -11.13 10.48 -5.33
N ASN A 148 -10.62 10.57 -6.54
CA ASN A 148 -11.30 10.11 -7.75
C ASN A 148 -10.72 8.79 -8.27
#